data_cfbc829b47a4df99410a075bc89c05c0
#
_entry.id   cfbc829b47a4df99410a075bc89c05c0
#
_cell.length_a   1.000
_cell.length_b   1.000
_cell.length_c   1.000
_cell.angle_alpha   90.00
_cell.angle_beta   90.00
_cell.angle_gamma   90.00
#
_symmetry.space_group_name_H-M   'P 1'
#
loop_
_entity.id
_entity.type
_entity.pdbx_description
1 polymer ?
#
loop_
_entity_poly.entity_id
_entity_poly.type
_entity_poly.pdbx_seq_one_letter_code
_entity_poly.pdbx_strand_id
1 'polypeptide(L)'
;MPAPDPYVIVHGGVHKTATSFVQSILQRNAGKMRKSGVHYIHHRDTRKDFTYLCQLKGYEELGMDYRRKYTDEELRAETLKFFDKVGAGPGERIILSDENMPGHCGHCVGRGYLYSRRHVLIPLFAREIPYPVREVHLAMRNYADFFASAYVEYLRSATGRGAVVGEAQMKRGLLSKLPSWVDFIKVVADAFNGAEMVIWRHEDFGALNGRIIQNLIGPDVDAAALAQPKRSRGRPSASQKAIEEILIAIQRDGAEAGLAQRVDIQDRYPRGPDYPGYDPWSAPERAHLIRTYERDMQAIAALPGVRLLEPEHA
;
A
#
# COMPACT_ATOMS: atom_id res chain seq x y z
N MET A 1 -7.78 -38.45 -1.57
CA MET A 1 -6.72 -37.45 -1.50
C MET A 1 -6.97 -36.62 -0.25
N PRO A 2 -5.94 -36.22 0.52
CA PRO A 2 -6.17 -35.30 1.64
C PRO A 2 -6.84 -34.04 1.13
N ALA A 3 -7.70 -33.45 1.94
CA ALA A 3 -8.32 -32.18 1.60
C ALA A 3 -7.22 -31.11 1.40
N PRO A 4 -7.33 -30.23 0.40
CA PRO A 4 -6.29 -29.24 0.13
C PRO A 4 -6.20 -28.23 1.28
N ASP A 5 -5.00 -27.80 1.64
CA ASP A 5 -4.80 -26.75 2.63
C ASP A 5 -5.58 -25.47 2.30
N PRO A 6 -5.89 -24.62 3.29
CA PRO A 6 -6.34 -23.26 3.03
C PRO A 6 -5.34 -22.53 2.13
N TYR A 7 -5.78 -21.51 1.43
CA TYR A 7 -4.89 -20.70 0.59
C TYR A 7 -5.06 -19.19 0.83
N VAL A 8 -4.03 -18.43 0.54
CA VAL A 8 -4.00 -17.00 0.79
C VAL A 8 -4.09 -16.21 -0.50
N ILE A 9 -4.90 -15.16 -0.45
CA ILE A 9 -4.92 -14.06 -1.41
C ILE A 9 -4.33 -12.84 -0.70
N VAL A 10 -3.24 -12.30 -1.22
CA VAL A 10 -2.60 -11.11 -0.68
C VAL A 10 -3.12 -9.87 -1.40
N HIS A 11 -3.70 -8.93 -0.66
CA HIS A 11 -4.01 -7.58 -1.15
C HIS A 11 -2.97 -6.61 -0.60
N GLY A 12 -1.89 -6.44 -1.36
CA GLY A 12 -0.74 -5.61 -0.97
C GLY A 12 -0.93 -4.10 -1.23
N GLY A 13 -2.02 -3.70 -1.87
CA GLY A 13 -2.32 -2.31 -2.24
C GLY A 13 -1.34 -1.82 -3.32
N VAL A 14 -0.86 -0.71 -3.42
CA VAL A 14 0.16 0.04 -2.68
C VAL A 14 -0.49 1.17 -1.87
N HIS A 15 0.31 1.95 -1.16
CA HIS A 15 -0.21 3.12 -0.45
C HIS A 15 -0.89 4.11 -1.41
N LYS A 16 -1.95 4.78 -0.93
CA LYS A 16 -2.64 5.87 -1.65
C LYS A 16 -3.37 5.42 -2.93
N THR A 17 -3.83 4.16 -2.94
CA THR A 17 -4.56 3.53 -4.06
C THR A 17 -5.93 2.96 -3.65
N ALA A 18 -6.64 3.65 -2.78
CA ALA A 18 -7.97 3.29 -2.27
C ALA A 18 -8.00 1.99 -1.43
N THR A 19 -6.86 1.47 -0.92
CA THR A 19 -6.79 0.26 -0.08
C THR A 19 -7.77 0.30 1.09
N SER A 20 -7.89 1.44 1.78
CA SER A 20 -8.82 1.59 2.91
C SER A 20 -10.30 1.44 2.50
N PHE A 21 -10.68 1.78 1.26
CA PHE A 21 -12.02 1.58 0.75
C PHE A 21 -12.29 0.08 0.55
N VAL A 22 -11.37 -0.64 -0.09
CA VAL A 22 -11.44 -2.11 -0.27
C VAL A 22 -11.52 -2.78 1.10
N GLN A 23 -10.61 -2.47 2.01
CA GLN A 23 -10.58 -3.00 3.38
C GLN A 23 -11.90 -2.76 4.14
N SER A 24 -12.53 -1.60 3.94
CA SER A 24 -13.81 -1.29 4.60
C SER A 24 -14.97 -2.12 4.07
N ILE A 25 -15.00 -2.46 2.77
CA ILE A 25 -15.98 -3.39 2.21
C ILE A 25 -15.75 -4.80 2.78
N LEU A 26 -14.53 -5.31 2.73
CA LEU A 26 -14.17 -6.62 3.24
C LEU A 26 -14.52 -6.75 4.73
N GLN A 27 -14.16 -5.78 5.55
CA GLN A 27 -14.45 -5.77 6.98
C GLN A 27 -15.96 -5.75 7.28
N ARG A 28 -16.73 -4.94 6.58
CA ARG A 28 -18.18 -4.83 6.77
C ARG A 28 -18.89 -6.13 6.47
N ASN A 29 -18.35 -6.92 5.54
CA ASN A 29 -18.95 -8.15 5.05
C ASN A 29 -18.24 -9.42 5.55
N ALA A 30 -17.27 -9.31 6.44
CA ALA A 30 -16.44 -10.44 6.90
C ALA A 30 -17.28 -11.62 7.41
N GLY A 31 -18.32 -11.34 8.21
CA GLY A 31 -19.20 -12.40 8.72
C GLY A 31 -20.05 -13.10 7.64
N LYS A 32 -20.44 -12.38 6.56
CA LYS A 32 -21.14 -12.97 5.41
C LYS A 32 -20.19 -13.83 4.60
N MET A 33 -19.00 -13.31 4.29
CA MET A 33 -17.98 -13.99 3.49
C MET A 33 -17.50 -15.28 4.18
N ARG A 34 -17.31 -15.25 5.51
CA ARG A 34 -16.90 -16.41 6.29
C ARG A 34 -17.86 -17.61 6.17
N LYS A 35 -19.17 -17.37 6.03
CA LYS A 35 -20.17 -18.44 5.81
C LYS A 35 -19.98 -19.16 4.47
N SER A 36 -19.26 -18.55 3.54
CA SER A 36 -18.90 -19.11 2.23
C SER A 36 -17.42 -19.48 2.14
N GLY A 37 -16.73 -19.72 3.27
CA GLY A 37 -15.33 -20.13 3.29
C GLY A 37 -14.32 -19.04 2.90
N VAL A 38 -14.71 -17.75 2.96
CA VAL A 38 -13.83 -16.63 2.66
C VAL A 38 -13.53 -15.84 3.93
N HIS A 39 -12.32 -15.91 4.42
CA HIS A 39 -11.86 -15.33 5.67
C HIS A 39 -11.07 -14.05 5.42
N TYR A 40 -11.63 -12.90 5.74
CA TYR A 40 -10.90 -11.64 5.76
C TYR A 40 -10.30 -11.39 7.13
N ILE A 41 -8.98 -11.27 7.18
CA ILE A 41 -8.29 -10.84 8.40
C ILE A 41 -8.29 -9.31 8.43
N HIS A 42 -8.76 -8.75 9.55
CA HIS A 42 -8.81 -7.30 9.69
C HIS A 42 -7.43 -6.67 9.50
N HIS A 43 -7.32 -5.68 8.62
CA HIS A 43 -6.03 -5.07 8.22
C HIS A 43 -5.21 -4.51 9.40
N ARG A 44 -5.85 -4.11 10.50
CA ARG A 44 -5.13 -3.65 11.72
C ARG A 44 -4.49 -4.82 12.45
N ASP A 45 -5.15 -5.97 12.49
CA ASP A 45 -4.61 -7.18 13.10
C ASP A 45 -3.50 -7.74 12.21
N THR A 46 -3.71 -7.79 10.89
CA THR A 46 -2.65 -8.11 9.92
C THR A 46 -1.42 -7.22 10.13
N ARG A 47 -1.62 -5.91 10.23
CA ARG A 47 -0.51 -4.97 10.42
C ARG A 47 0.22 -5.16 11.73
N LYS A 48 -0.52 -5.31 12.82
CA LYS A 48 0.04 -5.41 14.17
C LYS A 48 0.70 -6.74 14.45
N ASP A 49 0.00 -7.83 14.10
CA ASP A 49 0.35 -9.18 14.56
C ASP A 49 1.06 -10.02 13.48
N PHE A 50 1.23 -9.47 12.25
CA PHE A 50 1.95 -10.13 11.17
C PHE A 50 2.93 -9.17 10.46
N THR A 51 2.45 -8.16 9.73
CA THR A 51 3.31 -7.29 8.91
C THR A 51 4.40 -6.60 9.74
N TYR A 52 4.04 -6.06 10.90
CA TYR A 52 4.99 -5.35 11.77
C TYR A 52 6.07 -6.29 12.33
N LEU A 53 5.74 -7.54 12.63
CA LEU A 53 6.72 -8.53 13.09
C LEU A 53 7.73 -8.82 11.98
N CYS A 54 7.27 -9.08 10.76
CA CYS A 54 8.14 -9.26 9.58
C CYS A 54 9.01 -8.02 9.33
N GLN A 55 8.45 -6.81 9.49
CA GLN A 55 9.21 -5.57 9.33
C GLN A 55 10.30 -5.40 10.39
N LEU A 56 10.04 -5.72 11.66
CA LEU A 56 11.05 -5.66 12.72
C LEU A 56 12.25 -6.56 12.39
N LYS A 57 11.98 -7.80 11.94
CA LYS A 57 13.02 -8.72 11.50
C LYS A 57 13.79 -8.17 10.30
N GLY A 58 13.10 -7.66 9.29
CA GLY A 58 13.74 -7.08 8.11
C GLY A 58 14.55 -5.82 8.43
N TYR A 59 14.13 -5.03 9.39
CA TYR A 59 14.91 -3.87 9.85
C TYR A 59 16.17 -4.30 10.60
N GLU A 60 16.12 -5.38 11.36
CA GLU A 60 17.30 -5.98 11.99
C GLU A 60 18.30 -6.48 10.93
N GLU A 61 17.83 -7.19 9.90
CA GLU A 61 18.66 -7.65 8.78
C GLU A 61 19.30 -6.47 8.00
N LEU A 62 18.64 -5.29 8.01
CA LEU A 62 19.17 -4.05 7.44
C LEU A 62 20.10 -3.28 8.39
N GLY A 63 20.47 -3.86 9.54
CA GLY A 63 21.35 -3.25 10.53
C GLY A 63 20.70 -2.11 11.33
N MET A 64 19.37 -2.04 11.36
CA MET A 64 18.64 -1.03 12.13
C MET A 64 18.38 -1.54 13.54
N ASP A 65 18.72 -0.72 14.55
CA ASP A 65 18.50 -1.11 15.95
C ASP A 65 17.07 -0.79 16.40
N TYR A 66 16.31 -1.85 16.67
CA TYR A 66 14.97 -1.80 17.27
C TYR A 66 14.98 -2.53 18.62
N ARG A 67 14.14 -2.05 19.57
CA ARG A 67 14.07 -2.63 20.92
C ARG A 67 13.63 -4.09 20.93
N ARG A 68 12.79 -4.49 19.98
CA ARG A 68 12.29 -5.86 19.86
C ARG A 68 12.91 -6.51 18.65
N LYS A 69 13.55 -7.65 18.89
CA LYS A 69 14.16 -8.52 17.88
C LYS A 69 13.51 -9.90 17.96
N TYR A 70 13.55 -10.61 16.87
CA TYR A 70 13.01 -11.97 16.77
C TYR A 70 14.04 -12.88 16.14
N THR A 71 14.27 -14.07 16.73
CA THR A 71 14.88 -15.17 15.98
C THR A 71 13.92 -15.60 14.86
N ASP A 72 14.41 -16.37 13.89
CA ASP A 72 13.54 -16.90 12.84
C ASP A 72 12.47 -17.84 13.40
N GLU A 73 12.81 -18.64 14.42
CA GLU A 73 11.89 -19.53 15.12
C GLU A 73 10.81 -18.77 15.88
N GLU A 74 11.18 -17.71 16.59
CA GLU A 74 10.22 -16.87 17.32
C GLU A 74 9.26 -16.17 16.35
N LEU A 75 9.79 -15.59 15.25
CA LEU A 75 8.97 -14.98 14.23
C LEU A 75 7.99 -15.98 13.64
N ARG A 76 8.50 -17.15 13.25
CA ARG A 76 7.68 -18.22 12.67
C ARG A 76 6.59 -18.69 13.65
N ALA A 77 6.90 -18.85 14.94
CA ALA A 77 5.93 -19.23 15.95
C ALA A 77 4.80 -18.18 16.11
N GLU A 78 5.15 -16.89 16.12
CA GLU A 78 4.16 -15.82 16.23
C GLU A 78 3.27 -15.71 14.97
N THR A 79 3.87 -15.85 13.78
CA THR A 79 3.11 -15.81 12.53
C THR A 79 2.19 -17.03 12.37
N LEU A 80 2.60 -18.23 12.79
CA LEU A 80 1.73 -19.40 12.86
C LEU A 80 0.55 -19.16 13.79
N LYS A 81 0.76 -18.67 15.00
CA LYS A 81 -0.32 -18.31 15.93
C LYS A 81 -1.31 -17.31 15.35
N PHE A 82 -0.80 -16.36 14.54
CA PHE A 82 -1.66 -15.40 13.85
C PHE A 82 -2.60 -16.07 12.85
N PHE A 83 -2.09 -17.01 12.03
CA PHE A 83 -2.90 -17.74 11.06
C PHE A 83 -3.83 -18.78 11.72
N ASP A 84 -3.40 -19.43 12.80
CA ASP A 84 -4.25 -20.38 13.55
C ASP A 84 -5.53 -19.73 14.07
N LYS A 85 -5.47 -18.47 14.49
CA LYS A 85 -6.66 -17.71 14.94
C LYS A 85 -7.70 -17.50 13.84
N VAL A 86 -7.32 -17.59 12.56
CA VAL A 86 -8.26 -17.44 11.43
C VAL A 86 -9.25 -18.58 11.42
N GLY A 87 -8.79 -19.80 11.71
CA GLY A 87 -9.59 -21.01 11.74
C GLY A 87 -10.18 -21.35 10.37
N ALA A 88 -9.41 -21.11 9.30
CA ALA A 88 -9.80 -21.49 7.95
C ALA A 88 -9.67 -23.01 7.77
N GLY A 89 -10.69 -23.61 7.18
CA GLY A 89 -10.73 -25.02 6.86
C GLY A 89 -10.04 -25.36 5.53
N PRO A 90 -9.96 -26.65 5.21
CA PRO A 90 -9.37 -27.11 3.95
C PRO A 90 -10.02 -26.48 2.72
N GLY A 91 -9.18 -25.96 1.81
CA GLY A 91 -9.64 -25.34 0.57
C GLY A 91 -10.27 -23.95 0.72
N GLU A 92 -10.40 -23.43 1.94
CA GLU A 92 -10.96 -22.10 2.19
C GLU A 92 -9.96 -20.98 1.85
N ARG A 93 -10.51 -19.82 1.50
CA ARG A 93 -9.77 -18.63 1.08
C ARG A 93 -9.49 -17.70 2.25
N ILE A 94 -8.23 -17.31 2.45
CA ILE A 94 -7.82 -16.30 3.43
C ILE A 94 -7.41 -15.03 2.66
N ILE A 95 -8.02 -13.88 2.98
CA ILE A 95 -7.65 -12.59 2.42
C ILE A 95 -6.80 -11.85 3.44
N LEU A 96 -5.51 -11.67 3.11
CA LEU A 96 -4.53 -10.92 3.88
C LEU A 96 -4.31 -9.55 3.22
N SER A 97 -4.72 -8.47 3.88
CA SER A 97 -4.66 -7.12 3.29
C SER A 97 -3.84 -6.17 4.13
N ASP A 98 -2.67 -5.74 3.62
CA ASP A 98 -1.89 -4.63 4.18
C ASP A 98 -0.98 -3.97 3.15
N GLU A 99 -1.16 -2.68 2.93
CA GLU A 99 -0.33 -1.85 2.05
C GLU A 99 1.09 -1.61 2.60
N ASN A 100 1.36 -1.95 3.85
CA ASN A 100 2.69 -1.81 4.46
C ASN A 100 3.63 -2.99 4.17
N MET A 101 3.20 -4.01 3.46
CA MET A 101 4.06 -5.14 3.07
C MET A 101 5.45 -4.70 2.57
N PRO A 102 5.59 -3.71 1.65
CA PRO A 102 6.89 -3.25 1.17
C PRO A 102 7.55 -2.19 2.08
N GLY A 103 6.94 -1.82 3.18
CA GLY A 103 7.34 -0.73 4.07
C GLY A 103 6.46 0.51 3.93
N HIS A 104 6.73 1.54 4.73
CA HIS A 104 5.93 2.78 4.76
C HIS A 104 6.20 3.67 3.55
N CYS A 105 5.15 4.31 2.98
CA CYS A 105 5.29 5.17 1.79
C CYS A 105 6.17 6.41 2.02
N GLY A 106 6.31 6.89 3.23
CA GLY A 106 7.23 7.97 3.58
C GLY A 106 8.69 7.66 3.25
N HIS A 107 9.08 6.37 3.23
CA HIS A 107 10.43 5.97 2.81
C HIS A 107 10.69 6.20 1.31
N CYS A 108 9.65 6.32 0.49
CA CYS A 108 9.77 6.65 -0.93
C CYS A 108 10.20 8.11 -1.13
N VAL A 109 9.76 9.01 -0.24
CA VAL A 109 9.97 10.46 -0.35
C VAL A 109 11.44 10.84 -0.20
N GLY A 110 12.12 10.29 0.81
CA GLY A 110 13.48 10.72 1.16
C GLY A 110 14.54 10.42 0.11
N ARG A 111 14.31 9.41 -0.73
CA ARG A 111 15.30 8.92 -1.70
C ARG A 111 14.79 8.87 -3.14
N GLY A 112 13.52 9.17 -3.39
CA GLY A 112 12.89 9.05 -4.70
C GLY A 112 12.73 7.59 -5.20
N TYR A 113 12.93 6.59 -4.33
CA TYR A 113 12.78 5.18 -4.67
C TYR A 113 11.44 4.62 -4.18
N LEU A 114 10.80 3.82 -5.00
CA LEU A 114 9.64 3.03 -4.55
C LEU A 114 10.11 2.01 -3.50
N TYR A 115 9.69 2.23 -2.25
CA TYR A 115 9.93 1.29 -1.14
C TYR A 115 11.36 0.76 -1.07
N SER A 116 12.28 1.63 -0.69
CA SER A 116 13.74 1.36 -0.70
C SER A 116 14.18 0.08 0.01
N ARG A 117 13.32 -0.48 0.87
CA ARG A 117 13.57 -1.71 1.65
C ARG A 117 12.80 -2.93 1.12
N ARG A 118 12.13 -2.81 -0.02
CA ARG A 118 11.29 -3.87 -0.60
C ARG A 118 12.00 -5.21 -0.77
N HIS A 119 13.29 -5.19 -1.10
CA HIS A 119 14.09 -6.41 -1.32
C HIS A 119 14.34 -7.26 -0.07
N VAL A 120 14.07 -6.71 1.13
CA VAL A 120 14.13 -7.44 2.40
C VAL A 120 12.73 -7.69 2.94
N LEU A 121 11.89 -6.65 2.96
CA LEU A 121 10.58 -6.71 3.61
C LEU A 121 9.58 -7.62 2.89
N ILE A 122 9.55 -7.58 1.55
CA ILE A 122 8.60 -8.40 0.77
C ILE A 122 8.94 -9.90 0.87
N PRO A 123 10.19 -10.36 0.66
CA PRO A 123 10.55 -11.77 0.86
C PRO A 123 10.27 -12.27 2.28
N LEU A 124 10.55 -11.49 3.32
CA LEU A 124 10.22 -11.85 4.69
C LEU A 124 8.71 -12.01 4.91
N PHE A 125 7.93 -11.06 4.41
CA PHE A 125 6.47 -11.12 4.49
C PHE A 125 5.93 -12.39 3.79
N ALA A 126 6.43 -12.70 2.60
CA ALA A 126 6.03 -13.89 1.83
C ALA A 126 6.42 -15.20 2.53
N ARG A 127 7.65 -15.28 3.04
CA ARG A 127 8.21 -16.46 3.73
C ARG A 127 7.39 -16.87 4.95
N GLU A 128 6.86 -15.90 5.66
CA GLU A 128 6.14 -16.14 6.92
C GLU A 128 4.67 -16.56 6.71
N ILE A 129 4.14 -16.51 5.51
CA ILE A 129 2.80 -17.05 5.22
C ILE A 129 2.88 -18.58 5.18
N PRO A 130 2.12 -19.31 6.03
CA PRO A 130 2.25 -20.77 6.14
C PRO A 130 1.49 -21.54 5.05
N TYR A 131 0.62 -20.87 4.31
CA TYR A 131 -0.25 -21.48 3.31
C TYR A 131 0.12 -21.04 1.88
N PRO A 132 -0.21 -21.83 0.85
CA PRO A 132 0.00 -21.43 -0.54
C PRO A 132 -0.65 -20.06 -0.84
N VAL A 133 0.13 -19.13 -1.39
CA VAL A 133 -0.40 -17.87 -1.92
C VAL A 133 -0.77 -18.11 -3.39
N ARG A 134 -2.03 -17.91 -3.75
CA ARG A 134 -2.50 -18.10 -5.13
C ARG A 134 -2.48 -16.82 -5.95
N GLU A 135 -2.80 -15.70 -5.32
CA GLU A 135 -2.89 -14.41 -6.00
C GLU A 135 -2.31 -13.30 -5.12
N VAL A 136 -1.63 -12.34 -5.76
CA VAL A 136 -1.20 -11.08 -5.13
C VAL A 136 -1.82 -9.92 -5.89
N HIS A 137 -2.64 -9.14 -5.22
CA HIS A 137 -3.41 -8.04 -5.78
C HIS A 137 -2.75 -6.69 -5.49
N LEU A 138 -2.40 -5.93 -6.53
CA LEU A 138 -1.67 -4.68 -6.42
C LEU A 138 -2.26 -3.60 -7.33
N ALA A 139 -2.44 -2.41 -6.76
CA ALA A 139 -2.83 -1.21 -7.51
C ALA A 139 -1.60 -0.37 -7.81
N MET A 140 -1.33 -0.08 -9.05
CA MET A 140 -0.31 0.89 -9.46
C MET A 140 -0.93 2.28 -9.61
N ARG A 141 -0.17 3.31 -9.30
CA ARG A 141 -0.60 4.70 -9.44
C ARG A 141 0.46 5.49 -10.20
N ASN A 142 0.04 6.46 -11.03
CA ASN A 142 0.99 7.29 -11.74
C ASN A 142 1.95 7.99 -10.77
N TYR A 143 3.20 8.15 -11.17
CA TYR A 143 4.26 8.61 -10.28
C TYR A 143 4.04 10.02 -9.75
N ALA A 144 3.49 10.92 -10.57
CA ALA A 144 3.23 12.28 -10.15
C ALA A 144 2.26 12.31 -8.95
N ASP A 145 1.13 11.61 -9.06
CA ASP A 145 0.11 11.60 -8.02
C ASP A 145 0.50 10.71 -6.83
N PHE A 146 1.25 9.62 -7.08
CA PHE A 146 1.77 8.78 -6.01
C PHE A 146 2.71 9.57 -5.11
N PHE A 147 3.74 10.21 -5.66
CA PHE A 147 4.74 10.93 -4.87
C PHE A 147 4.20 12.21 -4.24
N ALA A 148 3.31 12.94 -4.91
CA ALA A 148 2.59 14.06 -4.28
C ALA A 148 1.81 13.58 -3.05
N SER A 149 1.05 12.50 -3.17
CA SER A 149 0.29 11.93 -2.06
C SER A 149 1.16 11.30 -0.96
N ALA A 150 2.30 10.69 -1.34
CA ALA A 150 3.26 10.14 -0.40
C ALA A 150 3.97 11.24 0.40
N TYR A 151 4.25 12.38 -0.22
CA TYR A 151 4.84 13.54 0.45
C TYR A 151 3.90 14.13 1.51
N VAL A 152 2.63 14.27 1.19
CA VAL A 152 1.61 14.68 2.18
C VAL A 152 1.58 13.72 3.36
N GLU A 153 1.62 12.40 3.11
CA GLU A 153 1.62 11.41 4.18
C GLU A 153 2.92 11.41 4.98
N TYR A 154 4.05 11.64 4.30
CA TYR A 154 5.35 11.81 4.96
C TYR A 154 5.31 12.97 5.96
N LEU A 155 4.86 14.17 5.56
CA LEU A 155 4.74 15.32 6.47
C LEU A 155 3.76 15.05 7.61
N ARG A 156 2.67 14.31 7.33
CA ARG A 156 1.67 13.93 8.33
C ARG A 156 2.22 12.98 9.39
N SER A 157 3.11 12.06 9.01
CA SER A 157 3.69 11.03 9.89
C SER A 157 5.05 11.42 10.48
N ALA A 158 5.68 12.49 9.99
CA ALA A 158 6.97 12.95 10.48
C ALA A 158 6.90 13.38 11.95
N THR A 159 7.92 12.98 12.73
CA THR A 159 7.99 13.26 14.17
C THR A 159 8.80 14.50 14.50
N GLY A 160 9.53 15.08 13.52
CA GLY A 160 10.42 16.22 13.75
C GLY A 160 11.74 15.88 14.43
N ARG A 161 11.98 14.63 14.79
CA ARG A 161 13.25 14.18 15.45
C ARG A 161 14.47 14.16 14.54
N GLY A 162 14.33 14.58 13.29
CA GLY A 162 15.40 14.64 12.30
C GLY A 162 15.07 15.65 11.21
N ALA A 163 15.98 15.79 10.24
CA ALA A 163 15.75 16.68 9.11
C ALA A 163 14.52 16.25 8.31
N VAL A 164 13.62 17.20 8.07
CA VAL A 164 12.46 17.00 7.20
C VAL A 164 12.90 17.18 5.75
N VAL A 165 12.54 16.20 4.91
CA VAL A 165 12.81 16.27 3.47
C VAL A 165 11.97 17.39 2.86
N GLY A 166 12.63 18.39 2.29
CA GLY A 166 11.95 19.47 1.59
C GLY A 166 11.45 19.05 0.21
N GLU A 167 10.46 19.76 -0.32
CA GLU A 167 9.86 19.50 -1.63
C GLU A 167 10.90 19.42 -2.76
N ALA A 168 11.80 20.42 -2.82
CA ALA A 168 12.86 20.46 -3.84
C ALA A 168 13.81 19.25 -3.76
N GLN A 169 14.07 18.74 -2.55
CA GLN A 169 14.90 17.55 -2.35
C GLN A 169 14.19 16.30 -2.85
N MET A 170 12.90 16.13 -2.52
CA MET A 170 12.08 15.05 -3.05
C MET A 170 12.05 15.05 -4.57
N LYS A 171 11.78 16.20 -5.19
CA LYS A 171 11.74 16.35 -6.65
C LYS A 171 13.07 15.99 -7.30
N ARG A 172 14.19 16.52 -6.80
CA ARG A 172 15.53 16.19 -7.33
C ARG A 172 15.81 14.70 -7.21
N GLY A 173 15.52 14.08 -6.06
CA GLY A 173 15.73 12.65 -5.85
C GLY A 173 14.95 11.80 -6.85
N LEU A 174 13.67 12.14 -7.07
CA LEU A 174 12.81 11.41 -8.00
C LEU A 174 13.21 11.58 -9.47
N LEU A 175 13.50 12.80 -9.88
CA LEU A 175 13.80 13.12 -11.29
C LEU A 175 15.23 12.73 -11.70
N SER A 176 16.16 12.62 -10.74
CA SER A 176 17.52 12.15 -11.03
C SER A 176 17.61 10.65 -11.27
N LYS A 177 16.72 9.88 -10.65
CA LYS A 177 16.60 8.43 -10.86
C LYS A 177 15.13 8.04 -10.82
N LEU A 178 14.55 7.94 -12.00
CA LEU A 178 13.13 7.62 -12.15
C LEU A 178 12.78 6.30 -11.42
N PRO A 179 11.63 6.26 -10.74
CA PRO A 179 11.15 5.04 -10.11
C PRO A 179 10.71 4.01 -11.17
N SER A 180 10.62 2.75 -10.78
CA SER A 180 10.10 1.69 -11.64
C SER A 180 9.12 0.79 -10.90
N TRP A 181 7.86 0.80 -11.35
CA TRP A 181 6.86 -0.19 -10.92
C TRP A 181 7.20 -1.58 -11.46
N VAL A 182 7.86 -1.68 -12.62
CA VAL A 182 8.34 -2.97 -13.16
C VAL A 182 9.29 -3.64 -12.18
N ASP A 183 10.29 -2.90 -11.66
CA ASP A 183 11.24 -3.44 -10.67
C ASP A 183 10.54 -3.80 -9.35
N PHE A 184 9.53 -3.03 -8.97
CA PHE A 184 8.72 -3.36 -7.79
C PHE A 184 7.96 -4.67 -7.97
N ILE A 185 7.26 -4.83 -9.10
CA ILE A 185 6.49 -6.04 -9.41
C ILE A 185 7.37 -7.26 -9.52
N LYS A 186 8.56 -7.16 -10.12
CA LYS A 186 9.52 -8.27 -10.16
C LYS A 186 9.89 -8.76 -8.76
N VAL A 187 10.19 -7.85 -7.83
CA VAL A 187 10.48 -8.24 -6.44
C VAL A 187 9.30 -8.95 -5.78
N VAL A 188 8.07 -8.50 -6.04
CA VAL A 188 6.87 -9.18 -5.53
C VAL A 188 6.71 -10.55 -6.17
N ALA A 189 6.81 -10.65 -7.48
CA ALA A 189 6.66 -11.92 -8.21
C ALA A 189 7.72 -12.96 -7.79
N ASP A 190 8.96 -12.52 -7.60
CA ASP A 190 10.04 -13.39 -7.12
C ASP A 190 9.76 -13.91 -5.70
N ALA A 191 9.26 -13.04 -4.81
CA ALA A 191 8.96 -13.40 -3.42
C ALA A 191 7.73 -14.32 -3.29
N PHE A 192 6.73 -14.15 -4.16
CA PHE A 192 5.50 -14.94 -4.22
C PHE A 192 5.50 -15.91 -5.41
N ASN A 193 6.61 -16.57 -5.63
CA ASN A 193 6.79 -17.47 -6.77
C ASN A 193 5.62 -18.47 -6.90
N GLY A 194 5.04 -18.53 -8.11
CA GLY A 194 3.87 -19.37 -8.42
C GLY A 194 2.51 -18.71 -8.16
N ALA A 195 2.45 -17.55 -7.53
CA ALA A 195 1.21 -16.78 -7.40
C ALA A 195 0.93 -15.92 -8.65
N GLU A 196 -0.34 -15.77 -9.01
CA GLU A 196 -0.75 -14.81 -10.05
C GLU A 196 -0.66 -13.39 -9.53
N MET A 197 -0.04 -12.47 -10.29
CA MET A 197 -0.01 -11.04 -9.99
C MET A 197 -1.23 -10.38 -10.62
N VAL A 198 -2.23 -10.00 -9.84
CA VAL A 198 -3.44 -9.29 -10.30
C VAL A 198 -3.22 -7.80 -10.11
N ILE A 199 -3.05 -7.07 -11.21
CA ILE A 199 -2.65 -5.67 -11.20
C ILE A 199 -3.71 -4.80 -11.84
N TRP A 200 -3.88 -3.57 -11.35
CA TRP A 200 -4.73 -2.55 -11.96
C TRP A 200 -4.15 -1.15 -11.77
N ARG A 201 -4.60 -0.24 -12.61
CA ARG A 201 -4.31 1.19 -12.46
C ARG A 201 -5.24 1.79 -11.41
N HIS A 202 -4.70 2.53 -10.47
CA HIS A 202 -5.53 3.26 -9.49
C HIS A 202 -6.49 4.23 -10.17
N GLU A 203 -6.08 4.79 -11.27
CA GLU A 203 -6.86 5.72 -12.10
C GLU A 203 -8.17 5.07 -12.58
N ASP A 204 -8.18 3.77 -12.81
CA ASP A 204 -9.33 2.99 -13.26
C ASP A 204 -10.16 2.41 -12.11
N PHE A 205 -9.77 2.67 -10.84
CA PHE A 205 -10.43 2.09 -9.67
C PHE A 205 -11.94 2.35 -9.65
N GLY A 206 -12.38 3.52 -10.10
CA GLY A 206 -13.82 3.86 -10.17
C GLY A 206 -14.63 2.89 -11.02
N ALA A 207 -14.11 2.51 -12.18
CA ALA A 207 -14.74 1.55 -13.10
C ALA A 207 -14.53 0.08 -12.67
N LEU A 208 -13.39 -0.21 -12.01
CA LEU A 208 -12.98 -1.58 -11.69
C LEU A 208 -13.34 -2.05 -10.28
N ASN A 209 -13.83 -1.19 -9.37
CA ASN A 209 -13.94 -1.53 -7.95
C ASN A 209 -14.76 -2.84 -7.71
N GLY A 210 -15.86 -3.05 -8.41
CA GLY A 210 -16.66 -4.28 -8.32
C GLY A 210 -15.87 -5.53 -8.73
N ARG A 211 -15.13 -5.46 -9.85
CA ARG A 211 -14.28 -6.56 -10.33
C ARG A 211 -13.11 -6.83 -9.39
N ILE A 212 -12.49 -5.79 -8.85
CA ILE A 212 -11.40 -5.92 -7.87
C ILE A 212 -11.90 -6.68 -6.64
N ILE A 213 -13.05 -6.27 -6.09
CA ILE A 213 -13.66 -6.96 -4.94
C ILE A 213 -13.99 -8.40 -5.31
N GLN A 214 -14.63 -8.65 -6.47
CA GLN A 214 -15.01 -10.00 -6.91
C GLN A 214 -13.77 -10.91 -7.04
N ASN A 215 -12.66 -10.41 -7.61
CA ASN A 215 -11.42 -11.19 -7.69
C ASN A 215 -10.86 -11.52 -6.29
N LEU A 216 -10.89 -10.58 -5.35
CA LEU A 216 -10.42 -10.81 -3.99
C LEU A 216 -11.24 -11.87 -3.25
N ILE A 217 -12.57 -11.81 -3.34
CA ILE A 217 -13.47 -12.71 -2.58
C ILE A 217 -13.73 -14.04 -3.27
N GLY A 218 -13.45 -14.15 -4.58
CA GLY A 218 -13.68 -15.37 -5.37
C GLY A 218 -15.13 -15.57 -5.80
N PRO A 219 -15.42 -16.69 -6.47
CA PRO A 219 -16.73 -16.92 -7.11
C PRO A 219 -17.86 -17.25 -6.13
N ASP A 220 -17.54 -17.75 -4.92
CA ASP A 220 -18.52 -18.24 -3.96
C ASP A 220 -19.28 -17.13 -3.23
N VAL A 221 -18.89 -15.90 -3.43
CA VAL A 221 -19.52 -14.68 -2.86
C VAL A 221 -19.75 -13.67 -3.98
N ASP A 222 -20.98 -13.17 -4.11
CA ASP A 222 -21.30 -12.12 -5.07
C ASP A 222 -20.90 -10.74 -4.52
N ALA A 223 -19.97 -10.06 -5.19
CA ALA A 223 -19.50 -8.72 -4.84
C ALA A 223 -20.61 -7.66 -4.90
N ALA A 224 -21.57 -7.80 -5.83
CA ALA A 224 -22.70 -6.88 -5.97
C ALA A 224 -23.67 -6.94 -4.77
N ALA A 225 -23.71 -8.08 -4.08
CA ALA A 225 -24.53 -8.28 -2.88
C ALA A 225 -23.83 -7.82 -1.58
N LEU A 226 -22.62 -7.25 -1.64
CA LEU A 226 -21.88 -6.77 -0.47
C LEU A 226 -22.35 -5.38 -0.06
N ALA A 227 -22.47 -5.20 1.27
CA ALA A 227 -22.78 -3.90 1.85
C ALA A 227 -21.64 -2.90 1.58
N GLN A 228 -21.96 -1.80 0.94
CA GLN A 228 -21.02 -0.72 0.66
C GLN A 228 -20.74 0.10 1.93
N PRO A 229 -19.51 0.65 2.10
CA PRO A 229 -19.24 1.57 3.17
C PRO A 229 -20.10 2.83 3.01
N LYS A 230 -20.77 3.25 4.07
CA LYS A 230 -21.28 4.63 4.10
C LYS A 230 -20.10 5.52 3.78
N ARG A 231 -20.26 6.50 2.85
CA ARG A 231 -19.17 7.42 2.45
C ARG A 231 -18.32 7.75 3.67
N SER A 232 -17.17 7.10 3.80
CA SER A 232 -16.25 7.44 4.86
C SER A 232 -15.77 8.85 4.54
N ARG A 233 -15.80 9.74 5.51
CA ARG A 233 -14.98 10.94 5.48
C ARG A 233 -13.52 10.44 5.55
N GLY A 234 -13.01 9.95 4.42
CA GLY A 234 -11.57 9.67 4.30
C GLY A 234 -10.85 10.94 4.71
N ARG A 235 -9.70 10.80 5.33
CA ARG A 235 -8.88 11.98 5.64
C ARG A 235 -8.64 12.73 4.35
N PRO A 236 -9.09 13.99 4.23
CA PRO A 236 -8.92 14.74 2.98
C PRO A 236 -7.42 14.86 2.67
N SER A 237 -7.07 14.82 1.39
CA SER A 237 -5.73 15.16 0.93
C SER A 237 -5.45 16.62 1.29
N ALA A 238 -4.21 16.99 1.62
CA ALA A 238 -3.86 18.37 1.89
C ALA A 238 -3.95 19.23 0.63
N SER A 239 -4.22 20.51 0.81
CA SER A 239 -4.11 21.50 -0.26
C SER A 239 -2.67 21.91 -0.52
N GLN A 240 -2.39 22.50 -1.68
CA GLN A 240 -1.10 23.12 -1.99
C GLN A 240 -0.74 24.17 -0.93
N LYS A 241 -1.69 25.06 -0.62
CA LYS A 241 -1.50 26.12 0.38
C LYS A 241 -1.16 25.57 1.78
N ALA A 242 -1.84 24.52 2.21
CA ALA A 242 -1.56 23.91 3.52
C ALA A 242 -0.13 23.34 3.57
N ILE A 243 0.35 22.69 2.50
CA ILE A 243 1.71 22.15 2.45
C ILE A 243 2.75 23.27 2.47
N GLU A 244 2.55 24.35 1.71
CA GLU A 244 3.43 25.53 1.72
C GLU A 244 3.53 26.12 3.12
N GLU A 245 2.42 26.34 3.81
CA GLU A 245 2.41 26.90 5.17
C GLU A 245 3.06 25.97 6.21
N ILE A 246 2.89 24.66 6.08
CA ILE A 246 3.59 23.68 6.92
C ILE A 246 5.10 23.79 6.71
N LEU A 247 5.58 23.88 5.46
CA LEU A 247 7.01 24.01 5.15
C LEU A 247 7.58 25.34 5.66
N ILE A 248 6.82 26.45 5.56
CA ILE A 248 7.18 27.75 6.13
C ILE A 248 7.28 27.63 7.66
N ALA A 249 6.33 27.02 8.32
CA ALA A 249 6.35 26.83 9.78
C ALA A 249 7.57 25.97 10.21
N ILE A 250 7.91 24.90 9.45
CA ILE A 250 9.10 24.09 9.71
C ILE A 250 10.39 24.92 9.55
N GLN A 251 10.44 25.78 8.55
CA GLN A 251 11.61 26.64 8.31
C GLN A 251 11.77 27.73 9.41
N ARG A 252 10.67 28.30 9.86
CA ARG A 252 10.64 29.37 10.85
C ARG A 252 10.89 28.85 12.28
N ASP A 253 10.22 27.78 12.67
CA ASP A 253 10.11 27.32 14.07
C ASP A 253 10.91 26.03 14.33
N GLY A 254 11.51 25.45 13.30
CA GLY A 254 12.17 24.15 13.37
C GLY A 254 11.19 22.98 13.10
N ALA A 255 11.76 21.80 12.83
CA ALA A 255 10.99 20.64 12.35
C ALA A 255 9.88 20.21 13.34
N GLU A 256 10.17 20.09 14.63
CA GLU A 256 9.22 19.61 15.63
C GLU A 256 8.06 20.59 15.83
N ALA A 257 8.37 21.86 16.09
CA ALA A 257 7.39 22.91 16.33
C ALA A 257 6.56 23.24 15.09
N GLY A 258 7.18 23.25 13.90
CA GLY A 258 6.49 23.46 12.63
C GLY A 258 5.52 22.32 12.30
N LEU A 259 5.95 21.07 12.48
CA LEU A 259 5.08 19.90 12.27
C LEU A 259 3.95 19.81 13.31
N ALA A 260 4.11 20.33 14.52
CA ALA A 260 3.05 20.36 15.51
C ALA A 260 1.84 21.18 15.01
N GLN A 261 2.08 22.22 14.19
CA GLN A 261 1.04 23.10 13.63
C GLN A 261 0.27 22.50 12.44
N ARG A 262 0.68 21.32 11.92
CA ARG A 262 0.17 20.77 10.65
C ARG A 262 -1.34 20.52 10.59
N VAL A 263 -1.95 20.17 11.71
CA VAL A 263 -3.40 19.94 11.77
C VAL A 263 -4.16 21.26 11.64
N ASP A 264 -3.79 22.24 12.44
CA ASP A 264 -4.43 23.58 12.43
C ASP A 264 -4.25 24.27 11.07
N ILE A 265 -3.07 24.09 10.44
CA ILE A 265 -2.80 24.62 9.09
C ILE A 265 -3.70 23.93 8.06
N GLN A 266 -3.83 22.59 8.10
CA GLN A 266 -4.70 21.87 7.17
C GLN A 266 -6.18 22.22 7.36
N ASP A 267 -6.61 22.45 8.58
CA ASP A 267 -7.99 22.86 8.88
C ASP A 267 -8.27 24.31 8.42
N ARG A 268 -7.25 25.19 8.45
CA ARG A 268 -7.33 26.57 7.95
C ARG A 268 -7.35 26.63 6.41
N TYR A 269 -6.66 25.73 5.75
CA TYR A 269 -6.54 25.68 4.28
C TYR A 269 -7.02 24.31 3.76
N PRO A 270 -8.29 23.96 3.94
CA PRO A 270 -8.82 22.66 3.53
C PRO A 270 -8.83 22.55 2.02
N ARG A 271 -8.53 21.36 1.48
CA ARG A 271 -8.64 21.11 0.04
C ARG A 271 -10.06 21.33 -0.45
N GLY A 272 -10.21 22.16 -1.46
CA GLY A 272 -11.49 22.52 -2.07
C GLY A 272 -11.31 23.45 -3.26
N PRO A 273 -12.38 24.13 -3.69
CA PRO A 273 -12.30 25.07 -4.80
C PRO A 273 -11.30 26.22 -4.58
N ASP A 274 -11.23 26.74 -3.33
CA ASP A 274 -10.36 27.86 -2.98
C ASP A 274 -8.88 27.42 -2.80
N TYR A 275 -8.67 26.18 -2.38
CA TYR A 275 -7.33 25.62 -2.13
C TYR A 275 -7.19 24.28 -2.87
N PRO A 276 -6.61 24.28 -4.09
CA PRO A 276 -6.42 23.07 -4.89
C PRO A 276 -5.54 22.07 -4.17
N GLY A 277 -5.68 20.79 -4.54
CA GLY A 277 -4.86 19.70 -3.98
C GLY A 277 -3.38 19.91 -4.24
N TYR A 278 -2.54 19.42 -3.32
CA TYR A 278 -1.09 19.51 -3.47
C TYR A 278 -0.60 18.82 -4.75
N ASP A 279 0.11 19.59 -5.58
CA ASP A 279 0.77 19.16 -6.81
C ASP A 279 2.11 19.92 -6.99
N PRO A 280 3.25 19.30 -6.62
CA PRO A 280 4.54 19.96 -6.66
C PRO A 280 5.16 20.06 -8.07
N TRP A 281 4.53 19.45 -9.07
CA TRP A 281 5.14 19.26 -10.38
C TRP A 281 4.87 20.44 -11.32
N SER A 282 5.90 20.87 -12.04
CA SER A 282 5.66 21.67 -13.26
C SER A 282 5.00 20.79 -14.34
N ALA A 283 4.37 21.41 -15.32
CA ALA A 283 3.69 20.67 -16.40
C ALA A 283 4.65 19.72 -17.17
N PRO A 284 5.91 20.09 -17.51
CA PRO A 284 6.88 19.17 -18.11
C PRO A 284 7.27 18.00 -17.20
N GLU A 285 7.48 18.24 -15.88
CA GLU A 285 7.83 17.20 -14.92
C GLU A 285 6.69 16.20 -14.76
N ARG A 286 5.45 16.70 -14.60
CA ARG A 286 4.25 15.85 -14.51
C ARG A 286 4.09 14.99 -15.77
N ALA A 287 4.19 15.59 -16.95
CA ALA A 287 4.10 14.87 -18.21
C ALA A 287 5.19 13.81 -18.36
N HIS A 288 6.41 14.08 -17.89
CA HIS A 288 7.51 13.12 -17.89
C HIS A 288 7.24 11.91 -16.96
N LEU A 289 6.77 12.17 -15.74
CA LEU A 289 6.42 11.14 -14.76
C LEU A 289 5.24 10.27 -15.24
N ILE A 290 4.23 10.87 -15.89
CA ILE A 290 3.10 10.14 -16.47
C ILE A 290 3.59 9.24 -17.62
N ARG A 291 4.39 9.74 -18.57
CA ARG A 291 4.94 8.91 -19.66
C ARG A 291 5.80 7.76 -19.14
N THR A 292 6.54 7.98 -18.06
CA THR A 292 7.33 6.91 -17.43
C THR A 292 6.43 5.83 -16.84
N TYR A 293 5.36 6.23 -16.17
CA TYR A 293 4.34 5.32 -15.65
C TYR A 293 3.66 4.50 -16.75
N GLU A 294 3.26 5.15 -17.86
CA GLU A 294 2.61 4.46 -18.98
C GLU A 294 3.52 3.37 -19.58
N ARG A 295 4.82 3.66 -19.75
CA ARG A 295 5.80 2.65 -20.20
C ARG A 295 5.92 1.50 -19.23
N ASP A 296 5.93 1.79 -17.92
CA ASP A 296 5.98 0.74 -16.90
C ASP A 296 4.72 -0.14 -16.94
N MET A 297 3.53 0.46 -17.09
CA MET A 297 2.29 -0.32 -17.16
C MET A 297 2.23 -1.23 -18.40
N GLN A 298 2.73 -0.77 -19.56
CA GLN A 298 2.87 -1.59 -20.74
C GLN A 298 3.84 -2.76 -20.53
N ALA A 299 4.99 -2.49 -19.89
CA ALA A 299 5.97 -3.52 -19.57
C ALA A 299 5.45 -4.53 -18.54
N ILE A 300 4.70 -4.08 -17.53
CA ILE A 300 4.07 -4.93 -16.51
C ILE A 300 3.04 -5.86 -17.14
N ALA A 301 2.20 -5.37 -18.06
CA ALA A 301 1.22 -6.19 -18.77
C ALA A 301 1.83 -7.33 -19.57
N ALA A 302 3.10 -7.20 -19.98
CA ALA A 302 3.85 -8.22 -20.72
C ALA A 302 4.63 -9.20 -19.82
N LEU A 303 4.63 -9.01 -18.48
CA LEU A 303 5.34 -9.90 -17.57
C LEU A 303 4.61 -11.25 -17.43
N PRO A 304 5.33 -12.38 -17.40
CA PRO A 304 4.73 -13.68 -17.11
C PRO A 304 4.04 -13.69 -15.73
N GLY A 305 2.90 -14.36 -15.64
CA GLY A 305 2.14 -14.49 -14.39
C GLY A 305 1.43 -13.20 -13.93
N VAL A 306 1.41 -12.17 -14.78
CA VAL A 306 0.67 -10.92 -14.53
C VAL A 306 -0.64 -10.92 -15.31
N ARG A 307 -1.73 -10.62 -14.60
CA ARG A 307 -3.04 -10.31 -15.16
C ARG A 307 -3.39 -8.85 -14.87
N LEU A 308 -3.35 -8.02 -15.90
CA LEU A 308 -3.76 -6.62 -15.79
C LEU A 308 -5.29 -6.53 -15.90
N LEU A 309 -5.93 -5.94 -14.89
CA LEU A 309 -7.35 -5.60 -14.96
C LEU A 309 -7.52 -4.26 -15.65
N GLU A 310 -8.28 -4.25 -16.72
CA GLU A 310 -8.61 -3.04 -17.48
C GLU A 310 -10.13 -2.85 -17.51
N PRO A 311 -10.62 -1.59 -17.57
CA PRO A 311 -12.03 -1.33 -17.81
C PRO A 311 -12.49 -2.02 -19.09
N GLU A 312 -13.70 -2.55 -19.08
CA GLU A 312 -14.33 -3.00 -20.33
C GLU A 312 -14.51 -1.78 -21.24
N HIS A 313 -13.98 -1.86 -22.45
CA HIS A 313 -14.21 -0.82 -23.45
C HIS A 313 -15.71 -0.81 -23.77
N ALA A 314 -16.37 0.32 -23.44
CA ALA A 314 -17.77 0.54 -23.78
C ALA A 314 -17.94 0.76 -25.28
#